data_3aae96d2b85ce384286382260a3b6b26
#
_entry.id   3aae96d2b85ce384286382260a3b6b26
#
_cell.length_a   1.000
_cell.length_b   1.000
_cell.length_c   1.000
_cell.angle_alpha   90.00
_cell.angle_beta   90.00
_cell.angle_gamma   90.00
#
_symmetry.space_group_name_H-M   'P 1'
#
loop_
_entity.id
_entity.type
_entity.pdbx_description
1 polymer ?
#
loop_
_entity_poly.entity_id
_entity_poly.type
_entity_poly.pdbx_seq_one_letter_code
_entity_poly.pdbx_strand_id
1 'polypeptide(L)'
;MLLYAIVQQFDNGEDWEDNIQDLTVRGLFTDGNMAYQHLEDGVDDEVWKLVKQGDGYRSYQDRENRYRTLVRYVSKVATDTMHEDGCGLFPWL
;
A
#
# COMPACT_ATOMS: atom_id res chain seq x y z
N MET A 1 -10.69 -1.44 -18.26
CA MET A 1 -11.23 -0.97 -16.98
C MET A 1 -10.10 -0.46 -16.10
N LEU A 2 -10.35 0.60 -15.37
CA LEU A 2 -9.36 1.17 -14.46
C LEU A 2 -9.78 0.91 -13.03
N LEU A 3 -8.88 0.33 -12.25
CA LEU A 3 -9.09 0.10 -10.83
C LEU A 3 -8.10 0.94 -10.02
N TYR A 4 -8.47 1.19 -8.78
CA TYR A 4 -7.63 1.91 -7.83
C TYR A 4 -7.33 0.97 -6.67
N ALA A 5 -6.07 0.71 -6.45
CA ALA A 5 -5.62 -0.20 -5.40
C ALA A 5 -5.01 0.59 -4.25
N ILE A 6 -5.33 0.19 -3.03
CA ILE A 6 -4.59 0.67 -1.87
C ILE A 6 -3.45 -0.32 -1.64
N VAL A 7 -2.24 0.15 -1.81
CA VAL A 7 -1.03 -0.65 -1.64
C VAL A 7 -0.38 -0.28 -0.32
N GLN A 8 0.02 -1.29 0.42
CA GLN A 8 0.68 -1.11 1.70
C GLN A 8 2.09 -1.68 1.65
N GLN A 9 3.05 -0.90 2.09
CA GLN A 9 4.44 -1.33 2.26
C GLN A 9 4.77 -1.28 3.74
N PHE A 10 5.27 -2.40 4.25
CA PHE A 10 5.70 -2.51 5.63
C PHE A 10 7.19 -2.80 5.68
N ASP A 11 7.90 -2.13 6.59
CA ASP A 11 9.32 -2.36 6.83
C ASP A 11 9.50 -2.52 8.34
N ASN A 12 10.10 -3.64 8.76
CA ASN A 12 10.28 -3.90 10.18
C ASN A 12 11.42 -3.10 10.82
N GLY A 13 12.19 -2.36 10.01
CA GLY A 13 13.24 -1.49 10.53
C GLY A 13 14.48 -2.16 11.04
N GLU A 14 14.61 -3.46 10.79
CA GLU A 14 15.77 -4.22 11.24
C GLU A 14 16.94 -4.07 10.28
N ASP A 15 18.10 -4.61 10.67
CA ASP A 15 19.27 -4.67 9.81
C ASP A 15 18.97 -5.49 8.57
N TRP A 16 19.72 -5.26 7.51
CA TRP A 16 19.45 -5.86 6.21
C TRP A 16 19.32 -7.40 6.25
N GLU A 17 20.00 -8.07 7.16
CA GLU A 17 19.90 -9.53 7.29
C GLU A 17 18.57 -9.97 7.91
N ASP A 18 18.06 -9.18 8.83
CA ASP A 18 16.80 -9.48 9.54
C ASP A 18 15.66 -8.63 9.03
N ASN A 19 15.88 -7.86 7.98
CA ASN A 19 14.89 -6.95 7.46
C ASN A 19 13.75 -7.71 6.77
N ILE A 20 12.54 -7.34 7.12
CA ILE A 20 11.33 -7.86 6.49
C ILE A 20 10.61 -6.68 5.86
N GLN A 21 10.39 -6.78 4.56
CA GLN A 21 9.63 -5.79 3.81
C GLN A 21 8.50 -6.49 3.08
N ASP A 22 7.28 -6.10 3.40
CA ASP A 22 6.09 -6.69 2.78
C ASP A 22 5.37 -5.66 1.93
N LEU A 23 4.88 -6.12 0.79
CA LEU A 23 4.04 -5.33 -0.09
C LEU A 23 2.71 -6.06 -0.25
N THR A 24 1.63 -5.41 0.14
CA THR A 24 0.31 -6.02 0.08
C THR A 24 -0.71 -5.06 -0.51
N VAL A 25 -1.76 -5.63 -1.11
CA VAL A 25 -2.90 -4.85 -1.58
C VAL A 25 -3.98 -4.92 -0.51
N ARG A 26 -4.38 -3.77 0.00
CA ARG A 26 -5.35 -3.68 1.10
C ARG A 26 -6.77 -3.45 0.62
N GLY A 27 -6.96 -3.07 -0.63
CA GLY A 27 -8.29 -2.86 -1.18
C GLY A 27 -8.24 -2.54 -2.65
N LEU A 28 -9.33 -2.85 -3.37
CA LEU A 28 -9.51 -2.54 -4.77
C LEU A 28 -10.81 -1.78 -4.94
N PHE A 29 -10.79 -0.70 -5.69
CA PHE A 29 -11.93 0.17 -5.88
C PHE A 29 -12.06 0.57 -7.35
N THR A 30 -13.29 0.78 -7.81
CA THR A 30 -13.54 1.31 -9.16
C THR A 30 -13.50 2.83 -9.19
N ASP A 31 -13.53 3.47 -8.02
CA ASP A 31 -13.57 4.92 -7.88
C ASP A 31 -12.39 5.37 -7.01
N GLY A 32 -11.58 6.28 -7.53
CA GLY A 32 -10.43 6.81 -6.81
C GLY A 32 -10.79 7.51 -5.51
N ASN A 33 -11.93 8.17 -5.47
CA ASN A 33 -12.38 8.84 -4.24
C ASN A 33 -12.67 7.83 -3.13
N MET A 34 -13.22 6.69 -3.49
CA MET A 34 -13.47 5.61 -2.53
C MET A 34 -12.14 5.08 -1.98
N ALA A 35 -11.16 4.91 -2.84
CA ALA A 35 -9.84 4.46 -2.41
C ALA A 35 -9.23 5.46 -1.41
N TYR A 36 -9.35 6.76 -1.70
CA TYR A 36 -8.83 7.79 -0.81
C TYR A 36 -9.53 7.77 0.55
N GLN A 37 -10.84 7.55 0.56
CA GLN A 37 -11.61 7.49 1.80
C GLN A 37 -11.20 6.33 2.70
N HIS A 38 -10.73 5.23 2.09
CA HIS A 38 -10.36 4.03 2.83
C HIS A 38 -8.85 3.88 3.05
N LEU A 39 -8.09 4.91 2.69
CA LEU A 39 -6.63 4.84 2.73
C LEU A 39 -6.09 4.56 4.12
N GLU A 40 -6.73 5.06 5.16
CA GLU A 40 -6.29 4.90 6.54
C GLU A 40 -7.00 3.80 7.30
N ASP A 41 -7.87 3.05 6.63
CA ASP A 41 -8.66 2.02 7.30
C ASP A 41 -7.78 0.93 7.89
N GLY A 42 -8.07 0.59 9.14
CA GLY A 42 -7.35 -0.47 9.83
C GLY A 42 -5.98 -0.09 10.36
N VAL A 43 -5.57 1.14 10.19
CA VAL A 43 -4.31 1.62 10.80
C VAL A 43 -4.57 1.95 12.26
N ASP A 44 -3.83 1.30 13.15
CA ASP A 44 -3.98 1.48 14.59
C ASP A 44 -3.20 2.71 15.04
N ASP A 45 -3.91 3.74 15.49
CA ASP A 45 -3.31 4.99 15.95
C ASP A 45 -2.43 4.82 17.19
N GLU A 46 -2.66 3.79 17.97
CA GLU A 46 -1.86 3.54 19.16
C GLU A 46 -0.47 2.99 18.80
N VAL A 47 -0.37 2.34 17.66
CA VAL A 47 0.87 1.74 17.18
C VAL A 47 1.58 2.67 16.19
N TRP A 48 0.82 3.26 15.28
CA TRP A 48 1.36 4.01 14.16
C TRP A 48 1.09 5.50 14.29
N LYS A 49 2.13 6.28 14.09
CA LYS A 49 2.05 7.73 14.06
C LYS A 49 2.17 8.20 12.62
N LEU A 50 1.21 9.01 12.17
CA LEU A 50 1.27 9.62 10.84
C LEU A 50 2.40 10.66 10.83
N VAL A 51 3.38 10.49 9.96
CA VAL A 51 4.53 11.39 9.88
C VAL A 51 4.58 12.15 8.57
N LYS A 52 3.92 11.67 7.54
CA LYS A 52 3.88 12.34 6.24
C LYS A 52 2.62 11.97 5.50
N GLN A 53 2.02 12.92 4.81
CA GLN A 53 0.85 12.65 4.00
C GLN A 53 0.84 13.52 2.76
N GLY A 54 0.17 13.00 1.74
CA GLY A 54 -0.04 13.72 0.50
C GLY A 54 -1.30 13.20 -0.14
N ASP A 55 -1.57 13.61 -1.36
CA ASP A 55 -2.74 13.18 -2.10
C ASP A 55 -2.61 11.69 -2.44
N GLY A 56 -3.48 10.87 -1.82
CA GLY A 56 -3.44 9.42 -2.02
C GLY A 56 -2.24 8.73 -1.39
N TYR A 57 -1.66 9.29 -0.35
CA TYR A 57 -0.43 8.79 0.24
C TYR A 57 -0.42 9.05 1.75
N ARG A 58 -0.01 8.04 2.52
CA ARG A 58 0.17 8.15 3.97
C ARG A 58 1.40 7.39 4.38
N SER A 59 2.24 8.02 5.20
CA SER A 59 3.42 7.38 5.76
C SER A 59 3.34 7.41 7.28
N TYR A 60 3.56 6.27 7.89
CA TYR A 60 3.48 6.09 9.33
C TYR A 60 4.77 5.56 9.88
N GLN A 61 5.00 5.85 11.14
CA GLN A 61 6.15 5.40 11.89
C GLN A 61 5.65 4.76 13.16
N ASP A 62 6.24 3.63 13.55
CA ASP A 62 5.90 2.98 14.79
C ASP A 62 6.26 3.92 15.95
N ARG A 63 5.34 4.08 16.90
CA ARG A 63 5.54 5.01 18.03
C ARG A 63 6.67 4.60 18.95
N GLU A 64 6.99 3.32 18.99
CA GLU A 64 8.05 2.79 19.85
C GLU A 64 9.35 2.51 19.10
N ASN A 65 9.28 2.38 17.77
CA ASN A 65 10.45 2.08 16.95
C ASN A 65 10.40 2.89 15.67
N ARG A 66 11.16 3.98 15.61
CA ARG A 66 11.14 4.91 14.50
C ARG A 66 11.62 4.31 13.18
N TYR A 67 12.29 3.18 13.20
CA TYR A 67 12.78 2.53 11.99
C TYR A 67 11.74 1.59 11.38
N ARG A 68 10.72 1.25 12.14
CA ARG A 68 9.63 0.42 11.67
C ARG A 68 8.57 1.32 11.04
N THR A 69 8.30 1.10 9.76
CA THR A 69 7.46 2.02 8.98
C THR A 69 6.35 1.32 8.24
N LEU A 70 5.30 2.06 7.96
CA LEU A 70 4.16 1.60 7.19
C LEU A 70 3.79 2.70 6.22
N VAL A 71 3.70 2.36 4.95
CA VAL A 71 3.30 3.32 3.91
C VAL A 71 2.09 2.79 3.18
N ARG A 72 1.11 3.65 2.95
CA ARG A 72 -0.05 3.33 2.13
C ARG A 72 -0.20 4.36 1.02
N TYR A 73 -0.55 3.89 -0.16
CA TYR A 73 -0.79 4.77 -1.29
C TYR A 73 -1.79 4.17 -2.26
N VAL A 74 -2.40 5.05 -3.05
CA VAL A 74 -3.36 4.65 -4.08
C VAL A 74 -2.60 4.50 -5.39
N SER A 75 -2.76 3.34 -6.02
CA SER A 75 -2.16 3.05 -7.31
C SER A 75 -3.25 2.74 -8.34
N LYS A 76 -3.08 3.24 -9.54
CA LYS A 76 -4.00 2.96 -10.65
C LYS A 76 -3.56 1.68 -11.36
N VAL A 77 -4.53 0.81 -11.63
CA VAL A 77 -4.27 -0.45 -12.31
C VAL A 77 -5.18 -0.56 -13.53
N ALA A 78 -4.59 -0.68 -14.71
CA ALA A 78 -5.34 -0.83 -15.94
C ALA A 78 -5.54 -2.31 -16.25
N THR A 79 -6.74 -2.80 -16.00
CA THR A 79 -7.05 -4.22 -16.16
C THR A 79 -7.17 -4.65 -17.63
N ASP A 80 -7.47 -3.73 -18.53
CA ASP A 80 -7.61 -4.04 -19.94
C ASP A 80 -6.31 -4.58 -20.53
N THR A 81 -5.22 -3.93 -20.20
CA THR A 81 -3.90 -4.34 -20.65
C THR A 81 -3.56 -5.73 -20.18
N MET A 82 -3.88 -6.01 -18.94
CA MET A 82 -3.66 -7.33 -18.35
C MET A 82 -4.47 -8.38 -19.09
N HIS A 83 -5.69 -8.04 -19.45
CA HIS A 83 -6.59 -8.96 -20.12
C HIS A 83 -6.09 -9.28 -21.53
N GLU A 84 -5.57 -8.31 -22.22
CA GLU A 84 -5.03 -8.53 -23.57
C GLU A 84 -3.89 -9.50 -23.60
N ASP A 85 -3.01 -9.37 -22.63
CA ASP A 85 -1.85 -10.23 -22.54
C ASP A 85 -2.21 -11.62 -22.06
N GLY A 86 -3.35 -11.78 -21.47
CA GLY A 86 -3.83 -13.08 -21.00
C GLY A 86 -2.80 -13.79 -20.14
N CYS A 87 -1.99 -14.59 -20.76
CA CYS A 87 -0.97 -15.36 -20.05
C CYS A 87 0.11 -14.47 -19.46
N GLY A 88 0.40 -13.36 -20.09
CA GLY A 88 1.38 -12.41 -19.60
C GLY A 88 0.95 -11.79 -18.29
N LEU A 89 -0.30 -11.85 -18.05
CA LEU A 89 -0.90 -11.35 -16.85
C LEU A 89 -0.22 -11.85 -15.58
N PHE A 90 0.16 -13.09 -15.58
CA PHE A 90 0.58 -13.69 -14.35
C PHE A 90 1.93 -14.33 -14.31
N PRO A 91 2.82 -14.09 -15.24
CA PRO A 91 4.16 -14.63 -15.08
C PRO A 91 4.85 -14.05 -13.85
N TRP A 92 4.37 -12.91 -13.41
CA TRP A 92 4.92 -12.24 -12.23
C TRP A 92 4.10 -12.48 -10.97
N LEU A 93 3.11 -13.29 -11.11
CA LEU A 93 2.30 -13.69 -9.96
C LEU A 93 2.74 -15.06 -9.39
#